data_75cf2fb5508092379bc80f3d3fda6ef0
#
_entry.id   75cf2fb5508092379bc80f3d3fda6ef0
#
_cell.length_a   1.000
_cell.length_b   1.000
_cell.length_c   1.000
_cell.angle_alpha   90.00
_cell.angle_beta   90.00
_cell.angle_gamma   90.00
#
_symmetry.space_group_name_H-M   'P 1'
#
loop_
_entity.id
_entity.type
_entity.pdbx_description
1 polymer ?
#
loop_
_entity_poly.entity_id
_entity_poly.type
_entity_poly.pdbx_seq_one_letter_code
_entity_poly.pdbx_strand_id
1 'polypeptide(L)'
;MDQTTSTLSANTLHCALELSKNSWLLAIQFRDREQPSLYPIEGGNTDKLMAKLAAARDCWAKTSGVLPVITLCYEVGHDAF
;
A
#
# COMPACT_ATOMS: atom_id res chain seq x y z
N MET A 1 -5.36 10.91 21.15
CA MET A 1 -5.09 10.82 19.73
C MET A 1 -4.23 9.63 19.38
N ASP A 2 -3.19 9.45 20.12
CA ASP A 2 -2.20 8.42 19.79
C ASP A 2 -2.78 7.02 19.91
N GLN A 3 -3.63 6.79 20.87
CA GLN A 3 -4.19 5.47 21.05
C GLN A 3 -5.10 5.07 19.90
N THR A 4 -5.87 6.02 19.40
CA THR A 4 -6.72 5.74 18.26
C THR A 4 -5.86 5.40 17.05
N THR A 5 -4.79 6.15 16.85
CA THR A 5 -3.88 5.89 15.75
C THR A 5 -3.23 4.53 15.89
N SER A 6 -2.80 4.17 17.09
CA SER A 6 -2.17 2.87 17.31
C SER A 6 -3.15 1.73 17.07
N THR A 7 -4.39 1.88 17.51
CA THR A 7 -5.40 0.86 17.30
C THR A 7 -5.68 0.66 15.82
N LEU A 8 -5.79 1.77 15.07
CA LEU A 8 -6.00 1.68 13.63
C LEU A 8 -4.81 1.03 12.95
N SER A 9 -3.60 1.35 13.40
CA SER A 9 -2.40 0.78 12.80
C SER A 9 -2.34 -0.72 12.94
N ALA A 10 -2.90 -1.26 14.02
CA ALA A 10 -2.87 -2.70 14.25
C ALA A 10 -3.62 -3.47 13.17
N ASN A 11 -4.64 -2.86 12.56
CA ASN A 11 -5.45 -3.48 11.51
C ASN A 11 -5.40 -2.68 10.22
N THR A 12 -4.36 -1.90 10.02
CA THR A 12 -4.26 -1.05 8.84
C THR A 12 -3.08 -1.49 8.00
N LEU A 13 -3.34 -1.69 6.72
CA LEU A 13 -2.31 -1.99 5.75
C LEU A 13 -1.89 -0.67 5.12
N HIS A 14 -0.69 -0.22 5.46
CA HIS A 14 -0.20 1.07 4.99
C HIS A 14 0.48 0.91 3.63
N CYS A 15 0.02 1.70 2.66
CA CYS A 15 0.55 1.66 1.31
C CYS A 15 0.92 3.07 0.88
N ALA A 16 1.94 3.17 0.07
CA ALA A 16 2.35 4.44 -0.52
C ALA A 16 2.55 4.25 -2.01
N LEU A 17 2.11 5.22 -2.79
CA LEU A 17 2.21 5.15 -4.23
C LEU A 17 2.94 6.39 -4.73
N GLU A 18 4.06 6.18 -5.39
CA GLU A 18 4.81 7.25 -6.01
C GLU A 18 4.44 7.29 -7.49
N LEU A 19 3.94 8.44 -7.93
CA LEU A 19 3.46 8.62 -9.29
C LEU A 19 4.50 9.35 -10.11
N SER A 20 4.92 8.72 -11.20
CA SER A 20 5.78 9.34 -12.19
C SER A 20 5.07 9.30 -13.52
N LYS A 21 5.65 9.98 -14.49
CA LYS A 21 5.02 10.11 -15.79
C LYS A 21 4.77 8.76 -16.45
N ASN A 22 5.75 7.86 -16.41
CA ASN A 22 5.66 6.59 -17.11
C ASN A 22 5.62 5.37 -16.22
N SER A 23 5.85 5.55 -14.94
CA SER A 23 5.89 4.41 -14.02
C SER A 23 5.43 4.84 -12.64
N TRP A 24 4.82 3.92 -11.95
CA TRP A 24 4.40 4.11 -10.58
C TRP A 24 5.14 3.11 -9.72
N LEU A 25 5.35 3.46 -8.46
CA LEU A 25 5.97 2.54 -7.50
C LEU A 25 5.05 2.42 -6.31
N LEU A 26 4.57 1.21 -6.08
CA LEU A 26 3.70 0.90 -4.95
C LEU A 26 4.52 0.28 -3.83
N ALA A 27 4.47 0.89 -2.65
CA ALA A 27 5.11 0.36 -1.46
C ALA A 27 4.03 -0.12 -0.51
N ILE A 28 4.16 -1.35 -0.02
CA ILE A 28 3.21 -1.93 0.91
C ILE A 28 3.96 -2.34 2.16
N GLN A 29 3.56 -1.79 3.31
CA GLN A 29 4.20 -2.10 4.58
C GLN A 29 3.42 -3.19 5.29
N PHE A 30 4.00 -4.38 5.35
CA PHE A 30 3.45 -5.48 6.13
C PHE A 30 3.96 -5.39 7.56
N ARG A 31 3.10 -5.74 8.51
CA ARG A 31 3.44 -5.54 9.92
C ARG A 31 4.56 -6.46 10.42
N ASP A 32 4.80 -7.57 9.74
CA ASP A 32 5.83 -8.51 10.14
C ASP A 32 7.15 -8.27 9.42
N ARG A 33 7.28 -7.17 8.70
CA ARG A 33 8.49 -6.85 7.95
C ARG A 33 8.98 -5.47 8.31
N GLU A 34 10.28 -5.32 8.38
CA GLU A 34 10.89 -4.03 8.66
C GLU A 34 10.84 -3.09 7.47
N GLN A 35 10.95 -3.66 6.28
CA GLN A 35 11.02 -2.88 5.06
C GLN A 35 9.76 -3.08 4.23
N PRO A 36 9.29 -2.04 3.56
CA PRO A 36 8.13 -2.20 2.70
C PRO A 36 8.46 -3.05 1.48
N SER A 37 7.43 -3.72 0.98
CA SER A 37 7.53 -4.44 -0.28
C SER A 37 7.25 -3.46 -1.41
N LEU A 38 8.08 -3.46 -2.43
CA LEU A 38 7.99 -2.51 -3.53
C LEU A 38 7.55 -3.22 -4.80
N TYR A 39 6.58 -2.63 -5.48
CA TYR A 39 6.03 -3.19 -6.71
C TYR A 39 5.98 -2.11 -7.78
N PRO A 40 6.77 -2.24 -8.85
CA PRO A 40 6.67 -1.30 -9.97
C PRO A 40 5.40 -1.58 -10.77
N ILE A 41 4.75 -0.51 -11.20
CA ILE A 41 3.50 -0.59 -11.94
C ILE A 41 3.60 0.41 -13.08
N GLU A 42 3.17 0.01 -14.27
CA GLU A 42 3.12 0.93 -15.40
C GLU A 42 2.24 2.13 -15.06
N GLY A 43 2.67 3.30 -15.45
CA GLY A 43 1.88 4.49 -15.20
C GLY A 43 0.50 4.37 -15.84
N GLY A 44 -0.52 4.64 -15.05
CA GLY A 44 -1.89 4.56 -15.53
C GLY A 44 -2.53 3.19 -15.43
N ASN A 45 -1.78 2.15 -15.07
CA ASN A 45 -2.34 0.80 -15.00
C ASN A 45 -3.03 0.59 -13.63
N THR A 46 -4.23 1.16 -13.52
CA THR A 46 -4.97 1.09 -12.27
C THR A 46 -5.45 -0.33 -11.96
N ASP A 47 -5.71 -1.13 -13.00
CA ASP A 47 -6.13 -2.51 -12.78
C ASP A 47 -5.06 -3.29 -12.05
N LYS A 48 -3.79 -3.12 -12.45
CA LYS A 48 -2.69 -3.80 -11.79
C LYS A 48 -2.53 -3.28 -10.37
N LEU A 49 -2.70 -1.98 -10.16
CA LEU A 49 -2.63 -1.39 -8.83
C LEU A 49 -3.68 -2.02 -7.93
N MET A 50 -4.91 -2.08 -8.38
CA MET A 50 -6.00 -2.65 -7.58
C MET A 50 -5.77 -4.13 -7.30
N ALA A 51 -5.22 -4.86 -8.29
CA ALA A 51 -4.94 -6.28 -8.10
C ALA A 51 -3.87 -6.49 -7.02
N LYS A 52 -2.84 -5.64 -7.01
CA LYS A 52 -1.79 -5.75 -6.00
C LYS A 52 -2.33 -5.42 -4.61
N LEU A 53 -3.19 -4.41 -4.51
CA LEU A 53 -3.77 -4.05 -3.22
C LEU A 53 -4.68 -5.17 -2.71
N ALA A 54 -5.46 -5.77 -3.58
CA ALA A 54 -6.34 -6.88 -3.20
C ALA A 54 -5.52 -8.08 -2.74
N ALA A 55 -4.44 -8.39 -3.44
CA ALA A 55 -3.58 -9.51 -3.07
C ALA A 55 -2.94 -9.27 -1.70
N ALA A 56 -2.51 -8.04 -1.44
CA ALA A 56 -1.91 -7.70 -0.16
C ALA A 56 -2.92 -7.82 0.98
N ARG A 57 -4.15 -7.37 0.72
CA ARG A 57 -5.22 -7.48 1.71
C ARG A 57 -5.50 -8.94 2.05
N ASP A 58 -5.55 -9.78 1.02
CA ASP A 58 -5.82 -11.20 1.23
C ASP A 58 -4.68 -11.86 2.00
N CYS A 59 -3.45 -11.50 1.69
CA CYS A 59 -2.29 -12.02 2.39
C CYS A 59 -2.33 -11.64 3.87
N TRP A 60 -2.66 -10.38 4.15
CA TRP A 60 -2.78 -9.90 5.52
C TRP A 60 -3.86 -10.66 6.26
N ALA A 61 -5.02 -10.86 5.61
CA ALA A 61 -6.14 -11.54 6.22
C ALA A 61 -5.80 -13.00 6.56
N LYS A 62 -5.06 -13.66 5.70
CA LYS A 62 -4.66 -15.04 5.96
C LYS A 62 -3.76 -15.15 7.18
N THR A 63 -2.90 -14.16 7.37
CA THR A 63 -1.95 -14.18 8.47
C THR A 63 -2.59 -13.75 9.77
N SER A 64 -3.43 -12.73 9.73
CA SER A 64 -4.00 -12.14 10.94
C SER A 64 -5.41 -12.63 11.26
N GLY A 65 -6.10 -13.20 10.29
CA GLY A 65 -7.47 -13.64 10.45
C GLY A 65 -8.51 -12.54 10.32
N VAL A 66 -8.06 -11.32 10.02
CA VAL A 66 -8.95 -10.15 9.93
C VAL A 66 -8.59 -9.37 8.68
N LEU A 67 -9.62 -8.90 7.95
CA LEU A 67 -9.38 -8.04 6.81
C LEU A 67 -8.90 -6.66 7.28
N PRO A 68 -7.83 -6.15 6.71
CA PRO A 68 -7.31 -4.85 7.13
C PRO A 68 -8.03 -3.71 6.43
N VAL A 69 -7.93 -2.53 7.03
CA VAL A 69 -8.26 -1.28 6.34
C VAL A 69 -7.02 -0.88 5.55
N ILE A 70 -7.19 -0.56 4.28
CA ILE A 70 -6.08 -0.13 3.45
C ILE A 70 -6.01 1.38 3.47
N THR A 71 -4.85 1.92 3.86
CA THR A 71 -4.57 3.33 3.79
C THR A 71 -3.56 3.55 2.68
N LEU A 72 -3.93 4.36 1.70
CA LEU A 72 -3.08 4.62 0.55
C LEU A 72 -2.74 6.10 0.51
N CYS A 73 -1.45 6.41 0.62
CA CYS A 73 -0.94 7.75 0.43
C CYS A 73 -0.23 7.80 -0.91
N TYR A 74 -0.23 8.94 -1.56
CA TYR A 74 0.46 9.05 -2.83
C TYR A 74 1.24 10.35 -2.91
N GLU A 75 2.30 10.31 -3.69
CA GLU A 75 3.15 11.47 -3.97
C GLU A 75 3.34 11.58 -5.47
N VAL A 76 3.45 12.80 -5.95
CA VAL A 76 3.68 13.07 -7.36
C VAL A 76 5.16 13.36 -7.55
N GLY A 77 5.81 12.59 -8.43
CA GLY A 77 7.21 12.79 -8.70
C GLY A 77 7.47 14.04 -9.52
N HIS A 78 8.74 14.42 -9.59
CA HIS A 78 9.13 15.62 -10.31
C HIS A 78 8.77 15.57 -11.78
N ASP A 79 8.79 14.40 -12.36
CA ASP A 79 8.57 14.21 -13.78
C ASP A 79 7.15 13.80 -14.11
N ALA A 80 6.23 13.91 -13.15
CA ALA A 80 4.87 13.42 -13.35
C ALA A 80 4.08 14.30 -14.30
N PHE A 81 4.37 15.58 -14.32
CA PHE A 81 3.68 16.56 -15.17
C PHE A 81 4.69 17.53 -15.81
#